data_9a4f1b3bfbd91c30d76ab98ab9440ec5
#
_entry.id   9a4f1b3bfbd91c30d76ab98ab9440ec5
#
_cell.length_a   1.000
_cell.length_b   1.000
_cell.length_c   1.000
_cell.angle_alpha   90.00
_cell.angle_beta   90.00
_cell.angle_gamma   90.00
#
_symmetry.space_group_name_H-M   'P 1'
#
loop_
_entity.id
_entity.type
_entity.pdbx_description
1 polymer ?
#
loop_
_entity_poly.entity_id
_entity_poly.type
_entity_poly.pdbx_seq_one_letter_code
_entity_poly.pdbx_strand_id
1 'polypeptide(L)'
;MATVLYVDDERAIGRALGSWLTRRGHEVFTAASIEEARKILGSSKIDGAFIDIWLGKESGFELFEWLALNQPSVAANTVFVTGDAIPDRRVQRRLDTYTRPVLVKPFELSELEGIVRGWEAK
;
A
#
# COMPACT_ATOMS: atom_id res chain seq x y z
N MET A 1 -11.24 -13.72 0.25
CA MET A 1 -11.28 -12.34 0.78
C MET A 1 -9.90 -11.95 1.29
N ALA A 2 -9.46 -10.75 0.98
CA ALA A 2 -8.21 -10.22 1.51
C ALA A 2 -8.49 -8.98 2.35
N THR A 3 -7.64 -8.72 3.33
CA THR A 3 -7.68 -7.50 4.14
C THR A 3 -6.53 -6.61 3.72
N VAL A 4 -6.87 -5.43 3.24
CA VAL A 4 -5.96 -4.52 2.54
C VAL A 4 -5.78 -3.24 3.34
N LEU A 5 -4.55 -2.76 3.42
CA LEU A 5 -4.24 -1.43 3.94
C LEU A 5 -3.82 -0.54 2.77
N TYR A 6 -4.46 0.61 2.63
CA TYR A 6 -4.10 1.61 1.62
C TYR A 6 -3.63 2.87 2.32
N VAL A 7 -2.38 3.25 2.10
CA VAL A 7 -1.75 4.40 2.78
C VAL A 7 -1.46 5.50 1.78
N ASP A 8 -2.17 6.62 1.90
CA ASP A 8 -2.08 7.74 0.97
C ASP A 8 -2.67 8.97 1.66
N ASP A 9 -1.99 10.09 1.60
CA ASP A 9 -2.49 11.33 2.20
C ASP A 9 -3.65 11.96 1.41
N GLU A 10 -3.90 11.50 0.18
CA GLU A 10 -5.08 11.86 -0.59
C GLU A 10 -6.24 10.92 -0.21
N ARG A 11 -7.04 11.32 0.78
CA ARG A 11 -8.10 10.46 1.33
C ARG A 11 -9.17 10.06 0.32
N ALA A 12 -9.40 10.88 -0.71
CA ALA A 12 -10.42 10.60 -1.72
C ALA A 12 -10.12 9.30 -2.49
N ILE A 13 -8.84 9.03 -2.77
CA ILE A 13 -8.44 7.80 -3.46
C ILE A 13 -8.75 6.59 -2.60
N GLY A 14 -8.43 6.66 -1.30
CA GLY A 14 -8.72 5.58 -0.36
C GLY A 14 -10.21 5.28 -0.24
N ARG A 15 -11.05 6.32 -0.23
CA ARG A 15 -12.51 6.13 -0.17
C ARG A 15 -13.05 5.43 -1.40
N ALA A 16 -12.63 5.87 -2.59
CA ALA A 16 -13.06 5.25 -3.84
C ALA A 16 -12.62 3.79 -3.92
N LEU A 17 -11.39 3.52 -3.57
CA LEU A 17 -10.81 2.20 -3.57
C LEU A 17 -11.48 1.29 -2.54
N GLY A 18 -11.76 1.81 -1.35
CA GLY A 18 -12.44 1.08 -0.30
C GLY A 18 -13.82 0.62 -0.73
N SER A 19 -14.58 1.53 -1.37
CA SER A 19 -15.89 1.23 -1.90
C SER A 19 -15.84 0.12 -2.97
N TRP A 20 -14.90 0.24 -3.90
CA TRP A 20 -14.71 -0.73 -4.98
C TRP A 20 -14.36 -2.12 -4.44
N LEU A 21 -13.37 -2.21 -3.56
CA LEU A 21 -12.91 -3.49 -3.04
C LEU A 21 -13.91 -4.14 -2.09
N THR A 22 -14.60 -3.34 -1.27
CA THR A 22 -15.62 -3.86 -0.35
C THR A 22 -16.75 -4.56 -1.12
N ARG A 23 -17.16 -4.01 -2.25
CA ARG A 23 -18.18 -4.62 -3.11
C ARG A 23 -17.72 -5.97 -3.67
N ARG A 24 -16.44 -6.20 -3.74
CA ARG A 24 -15.84 -7.44 -4.26
C ARG A 24 -15.42 -8.42 -3.16
N GLY A 25 -15.87 -8.16 -1.94
CA GLY A 25 -15.67 -9.08 -0.82
C GLY A 25 -14.35 -8.92 -0.07
N HIS A 26 -13.64 -7.81 -0.28
CA HIS A 26 -12.41 -7.51 0.46
C HIS A 26 -12.69 -6.55 1.59
N GLU A 27 -11.84 -6.56 2.61
CA GLU A 27 -11.89 -5.58 3.69
C GLU A 27 -10.75 -4.58 3.48
N VAL A 28 -11.06 -3.28 3.59
CA VAL A 28 -10.08 -2.23 3.32
C VAL A 28 -9.98 -1.28 4.50
N PHE A 29 -8.75 -1.06 4.95
CA PHE A 29 -8.42 -0.01 5.90
C PHE A 29 -7.63 1.07 5.16
N THR A 30 -7.88 2.33 5.48
CA THR A 30 -7.16 3.45 4.88
C THR A 30 -6.44 4.24 5.96
N ALA A 31 -5.26 4.75 5.62
CA ALA A 31 -4.46 5.59 6.50
C ALA A 31 -3.87 6.73 5.70
N ALA A 32 -3.74 7.90 6.31
CA ALA A 32 -3.17 9.07 5.65
C ALA A 32 -1.75 9.39 6.12
N SER A 33 -1.23 8.61 7.05
CA SER A 33 0.11 8.81 7.61
C SER A 33 0.68 7.48 8.09
N ILE A 34 1.97 7.48 8.36
CA ILE A 34 2.64 6.31 8.94
C ILE A 34 2.06 5.99 10.31
N GLU A 35 1.76 7.00 11.12
CA GLU A 35 1.20 6.79 12.46
C GLU A 35 -0.15 6.09 12.39
N GLU A 36 -1.06 6.56 11.54
CA GLU A 36 -2.36 5.92 11.34
C GLU A 36 -2.20 4.48 10.87
N ALA A 37 -1.29 4.26 9.91
CA ALA A 37 -1.03 2.92 9.37
C ALA A 37 -0.54 1.98 10.46
N ARG A 38 0.38 2.41 11.30
CA ARG A 38 0.92 1.58 12.38
C ARG A 38 -0.14 1.21 13.41
N LYS A 39 -1.06 2.12 13.70
CA LYS A 39 -2.18 1.82 14.61
C LYS A 39 -3.06 0.71 14.05
N ILE A 40 -3.38 0.80 12.76
CA ILE A 40 -4.19 -0.22 12.08
C ILE A 40 -3.46 -1.56 12.09
N LEU A 41 -2.18 -1.55 11.75
CA LEU A 41 -1.35 -2.76 11.71
C LEU A 41 -1.21 -3.41 13.08
N GLY A 42 -1.28 -2.63 14.15
CA GLY A 42 -1.20 -3.14 15.51
C GLY A 42 -2.51 -3.72 16.03
N SER A 43 -3.64 -3.39 15.41
CA SER A 43 -4.97 -3.81 15.91
C SER A 43 -5.73 -4.72 14.96
N SER A 44 -5.26 -4.90 13.73
CA SER A 44 -5.95 -5.68 12.71
C SER A 44 -4.97 -6.51 11.91
N LYS A 45 -5.41 -7.70 11.51
CA LYS A 45 -4.59 -8.55 10.65
C LYS A 45 -4.72 -8.05 9.20
N ILE A 46 -3.61 -7.64 8.61
CA ILE A 46 -3.54 -7.13 7.26
C ILE A 46 -2.81 -8.14 6.37
N ASP A 47 -3.35 -8.40 5.19
CA ASP A 47 -2.73 -9.33 4.24
C ASP A 47 -1.68 -8.65 3.36
N GLY A 48 -1.92 -7.41 2.97
CA GLY A 48 -0.98 -6.65 2.17
C GLY A 48 -1.30 -5.17 2.19
N ALA A 49 -0.37 -4.36 1.72
CA ALA A 49 -0.48 -2.90 1.78
C ALA A 49 -0.08 -2.23 0.48
N PHE A 50 -0.81 -1.16 0.14
CA PHE A 50 -0.42 -0.21 -0.89
C PHE A 50 0.04 1.04 -0.18
N ILE A 51 1.26 1.48 -0.44
CA ILE A 51 1.87 2.59 0.29
C ILE A 51 2.36 3.63 -0.70
N ASP A 52 1.79 4.84 -0.62
CA ASP A 52 2.29 5.97 -1.40
C ASP A 52 3.71 6.29 -0.94
N ILE A 53 4.61 6.49 -1.89
CA ILE A 53 6.01 6.83 -1.60
C ILE A 53 6.09 8.16 -0.85
N TRP A 54 5.22 9.11 -1.20
CA TRP A 54 5.20 10.43 -0.55
C TRP A 54 3.92 10.63 0.26
N LEU A 55 4.08 10.71 1.57
CA LEU A 55 2.98 10.90 2.52
C LEU A 55 3.17 12.26 3.20
N GLY A 56 2.85 13.34 2.46
CA GLY A 56 3.12 14.67 2.95
C GLY A 56 4.64 14.86 3.11
N LYS A 57 5.08 15.05 4.35
CA LYS A 57 6.51 15.20 4.66
C LYS A 57 7.21 13.87 4.95
N GLU A 58 6.43 12.80 5.09
CA GLU A 58 6.97 11.48 5.40
C GLU A 58 7.19 10.67 4.13
N SER A 59 8.09 9.71 4.18
CA SER A 59 8.33 8.78 3.09
C SER A 59 7.66 7.44 3.37
N GLY A 60 6.92 6.92 2.40
CA GLY A 60 6.32 5.59 2.49
C GLY A 60 7.34 4.48 2.67
N PHE A 61 8.59 4.71 2.26
CA PHE A 61 9.67 3.75 2.47
C PHE A 61 9.95 3.50 3.95
N GLU A 62 9.75 4.51 4.80
CA GLU A 62 9.92 4.35 6.25
C GLU A 62 8.93 3.33 6.82
N LEU A 63 7.69 3.38 6.34
CA LEU A 63 6.67 2.41 6.75
C LEU A 63 7.04 1.01 6.27
N PHE A 64 7.52 0.89 5.03
CA PHE A 64 7.94 -0.41 4.50
C PHE A 64 9.10 -1.00 5.32
N GLU A 65 10.06 -0.18 5.69
CA GLU A 65 11.20 -0.64 6.50
C GLU A 65 10.73 -1.13 7.86
N TRP A 66 9.77 -0.43 8.45
CA TRP A 66 9.16 -0.85 9.71
C TRP A 66 8.42 -2.20 9.54
N LEU A 67 7.68 -2.36 8.44
CA LEU A 67 6.99 -3.61 8.14
C LEU A 67 7.96 -4.77 7.96
N ALA A 68 9.06 -4.53 7.27
CA ALA A 68 10.07 -5.58 7.05
C ALA A 68 10.63 -6.12 8.36
N LEU A 69 10.74 -5.27 9.38
CA LEU A 69 11.22 -5.66 10.69
C LEU A 69 10.14 -6.25 11.60
N ASN A 70 8.93 -5.72 11.52
CA ASN A 70 7.88 -6.03 12.50
C ASN A 70 6.76 -6.91 11.97
N GLN A 71 6.45 -6.84 10.68
CA GLN A 71 5.40 -7.63 10.05
C GLN A 71 5.85 -8.06 8.64
N PRO A 72 6.84 -8.95 8.55
CA PRO A 72 7.42 -9.32 7.26
C PRO A 72 6.44 -9.94 6.26
N SER A 73 5.38 -10.57 6.74
CA SER A 73 4.36 -11.12 5.83
C SER A 73 3.59 -10.02 5.09
N VAL A 74 3.36 -8.88 5.75
CA VAL A 74 2.74 -7.72 5.09
C VAL A 74 3.75 -7.05 4.16
N ALA A 75 5.00 -6.94 4.58
CA ALA A 75 6.07 -6.39 3.74
C ALA A 75 6.20 -7.17 2.43
N ALA A 76 6.07 -8.49 2.49
CA ALA A 76 6.15 -9.36 1.31
C ALA A 76 5.01 -9.11 0.32
N ASN A 77 3.91 -8.52 0.78
CA ASN A 77 2.75 -8.18 -0.04
C ASN A 77 2.58 -6.66 -0.14
N THR A 78 3.67 -5.91 -0.09
CA THR A 78 3.60 -4.45 -0.21
C THR A 78 3.78 -4.04 -1.67
N VAL A 79 2.97 -3.07 -2.10
CA VAL A 79 3.06 -2.42 -3.40
C VAL A 79 3.23 -0.93 -3.15
N PHE A 80 4.24 -0.32 -3.75
CA PHE A 80 4.40 1.13 -3.67
C PHE A 80 3.52 1.82 -4.70
N VAL A 81 3.00 2.99 -4.35
CA VAL A 81 2.18 3.80 -5.23
C VAL A 81 2.88 5.14 -5.42
N THR A 82 2.92 5.62 -6.64
CA THR A 82 3.57 6.90 -6.95
C THR A 82 2.84 7.65 -8.05
N GLY A 83 2.89 8.99 -7.99
CA GLY A 83 2.41 9.84 -9.08
C GLY A 83 3.47 10.06 -10.16
N ASP A 84 4.69 9.58 -9.93
CA ASP A 84 5.81 9.80 -10.84
C ASP A 84 6.08 8.57 -11.70
N ALA A 85 5.77 8.66 -12.99
CA ALA A 85 6.07 7.59 -13.95
C ALA A 85 7.58 7.36 -14.08
N ILE A 86 8.36 8.43 -13.92
CA ILE A 86 9.83 8.37 -13.94
C ILE A 86 10.32 8.92 -12.61
N PRO A 87 10.61 8.06 -11.63
CA PRO A 87 11.08 8.52 -10.33
C PRO A 87 12.51 9.06 -10.42
N ASP A 88 12.89 9.92 -9.46
CA ASP A 88 14.27 10.39 -9.40
C ASP A 88 15.20 9.23 -9.00
N ARG A 89 16.51 9.49 -9.07
CA ARG A 89 17.53 8.45 -8.81
C ARG A 89 17.46 7.86 -7.41
N ARG A 90 17.17 8.69 -6.40
CA ARG A 90 17.12 8.22 -5.01
C ARG A 90 15.94 7.28 -4.81
N VAL A 91 14.80 7.66 -5.34
CA VAL A 91 13.58 6.84 -5.27
C VAL A 91 13.80 5.55 -6.03
N GLN A 92 14.35 5.63 -7.24
CA GLN A 92 14.59 4.43 -8.06
C GLN A 92 15.54 3.45 -7.37
N ARG A 93 16.59 3.93 -6.72
CA ARG A 93 17.52 3.07 -5.97
C ARG A 93 16.81 2.31 -4.86
N ARG A 94 15.92 2.99 -4.13
CA ARG A 94 15.18 2.34 -3.05
C ARG A 94 14.21 1.31 -3.58
N LEU A 95 13.52 1.63 -4.68
CA LEU A 95 12.62 0.68 -5.33
C LEU A 95 13.39 -0.55 -5.80
N ASP A 96 14.56 -0.36 -6.39
CA ASP A 96 15.40 -1.47 -6.84
C ASP A 96 15.88 -2.32 -5.66
N THR A 97 16.23 -1.67 -4.56
CA THR A 97 16.71 -2.37 -3.35
C THR A 97 15.61 -3.22 -2.74
N TYR A 98 14.41 -2.69 -2.62
CA TYR A 98 13.30 -3.40 -1.99
C TYR A 98 12.64 -4.42 -2.89
N THR A 99 12.82 -4.32 -4.20
CA THR A 99 12.28 -5.24 -5.22
C THR A 99 10.77 -5.47 -5.09
N ARG A 100 10.03 -4.45 -4.67
CA ARG A 100 8.58 -4.53 -4.58
C ARG A 100 7.92 -3.89 -5.81
N PRO A 101 6.71 -4.36 -6.19
CA PRO A 101 5.97 -3.77 -7.31
C PRO A 101 5.63 -2.31 -7.07
N VAL A 102 5.46 -1.57 -8.16
CA VAL A 102 5.08 -0.15 -8.14
C VAL A 102 3.85 0.05 -9.00
N LEU A 103 2.88 0.79 -8.47
CA LEU A 103 1.67 1.16 -9.17
C LEU A 103 1.69 2.67 -9.39
N VAL A 104 1.59 3.10 -10.64
CA VAL A 104 1.69 4.52 -11.00
C VAL A 104 0.29 5.14 -11.11
N LYS A 105 0.08 6.28 -10.46
CA LYS A 105 -1.17 7.05 -10.56
C LYS A 105 -1.23 7.81 -11.88
N PRO A 106 -2.38 7.93 -12.51
CA PRO A 106 -3.63 7.26 -12.17
C PRO A 106 -3.58 5.80 -12.58
N PHE A 107 -4.13 4.93 -11.72
CA PHE A 107 -4.20 3.50 -12.00
C PHE A 107 -5.67 3.06 -12.09
N GLU A 108 -5.89 1.92 -12.76
CA GLU A 108 -7.21 1.32 -12.83
C GLU A 108 -7.49 0.54 -11.55
N LEU A 109 -8.71 0.67 -11.01
CA LEU A 109 -9.10 -0.08 -9.81
C LEU A 109 -9.04 -1.58 -10.05
N SER A 110 -9.34 -2.02 -11.27
CA SER A 110 -9.24 -3.44 -11.65
C SER A 110 -7.81 -3.96 -11.61
N GLU A 111 -6.84 -3.11 -11.94
CA GLU A 111 -5.42 -3.45 -11.87
C GLU A 111 -5.00 -3.71 -10.42
N LEU A 112 -5.40 -2.82 -9.53
CA LEU A 112 -5.14 -2.95 -8.11
C LEU A 112 -5.84 -4.19 -7.53
N GLU A 113 -7.08 -4.43 -7.88
CA GLU A 113 -7.84 -5.58 -7.42
C GLU A 113 -7.23 -6.90 -7.87
N GLY A 114 -6.64 -6.92 -9.07
CA GLY A 114 -5.89 -8.08 -9.56
C GLY A 114 -4.72 -8.43 -8.64
N ILE A 115 -4.03 -7.42 -8.13
CA ILE A 115 -2.93 -7.62 -7.17
C ILE A 115 -3.47 -8.18 -5.85
N VAL A 116 -4.56 -7.59 -5.36
CA VAL A 116 -5.20 -8.00 -4.10
C VAL A 116 -5.63 -9.47 -4.13
N ARG A 117 -6.13 -9.94 -5.27
CA ARG A 117 -6.50 -11.35 -5.41
C ARG A 117 -5.32 -12.29 -5.17
N GLY A 118 -4.12 -11.85 -5.54
CA GLY A 118 -2.90 -12.62 -5.30
C GLY A 118 -2.58 -12.77 -3.81
N TRP A 119 -3.16 -11.94 -2.95
CA TRP A 119 -2.97 -11.98 -1.50
C TRP A 119 -4.01 -12.83 -0.77
N GLU A 120 -5.03 -13.27 -1.46
CA GLU A 120 -6.07 -14.07 -0.82
C GLU A 120 -5.49 -15.38 -0.29
N ALA A 121 -6.02 -15.82 0.84
CA ALA A 121 -5.55 -17.03 1.50
C ALA A 121 -5.64 -18.23 0.55
N LYS A 122 -4.59 -18.97 0.50
CA LYS A 122 -4.47 -20.16 -0.34
C LYS A 122 -4.88 -21.40 0.42
#